data_5fbc30792e5dd9068b8c5a24211df1c9
#
_entry.id   5fbc30792e5dd9068b8c5a24211df1c9
#
_cell.length_a   1.000
_cell.length_b   1.000
_cell.length_c   1.000
_cell.angle_alpha   90.00
_cell.angle_beta   90.00
_cell.angle_gamma   90.00
#
_symmetry.space_group_name_H-M   'P 1'
#
loop_
_entity.id
_entity.type
_entity.pdbx_description
1 polymer ?
#
loop_
_entity_poly.entity_id
_entity_poly.type
_entity_poly.pdbx_seq_one_letter_code
_entity_poly.pdbx_strand_id
1 'polypeptide(L)'
;MNTNKNDLLVILPLIFLLALGLIMVTSSSIYIADDMKSNPFYFAERQFIFMAIGLMVLLLFLVIPSQFLYKSDWIFLLVSILFLIALFIPEVGTRVNGSLRWIKMGPINIQPSEICKFSLILYISGYSVRRMTEINSLRSFLKPLFLLFVISYLILIQPDLGSVAIICLLVVGILFYAGISFFQLLLLILLITLVGYLGITSSAYRMARVIAFTDPFAVEVVRDAGWQLSNSLISI
;
A
#
# COMPACT_ATOMS: atom_id res chain seq x y z
N MET A 1 -25.40 9.69 -17.41
CA MET A 1 -24.18 8.85 -17.43
C MET A 1 -24.53 7.57 -18.18
N ASN A 2 -24.05 7.40 -19.42
CA ASN A 2 -24.16 6.11 -20.09
C ASN A 2 -23.14 5.18 -19.45
N THR A 3 -23.60 4.25 -18.63
CA THR A 3 -22.74 3.19 -18.08
C THR A 3 -22.31 2.31 -19.25
N ASN A 4 -21.07 2.46 -19.67
CA ASN A 4 -20.48 1.57 -20.66
C ASN A 4 -20.40 0.15 -20.05
N LYS A 5 -20.55 -0.89 -20.86
CA LYS A 5 -20.37 -2.29 -20.41
C LYS A 5 -19.03 -2.49 -19.64
N ASN A 6 -18.03 -1.70 -19.99
CA ASN A 6 -16.71 -1.74 -19.33
C ASN A 6 -16.74 -1.23 -17.87
N ASP A 7 -17.63 -0.28 -17.54
CA ASP A 7 -17.76 0.23 -16.18
C ASP A 7 -18.35 -0.85 -15.26
N LEU A 8 -19.30 -1.64 -15.75
CA LEU A 8 -19.88 -2.76 -15.00
C LEU A 8 -18.87 -3.85 -14.71
N LEU A 9 -17.91 -4.12 -15.60
CA LEU A 9 -16.84 -5.11 -15.39
C LEU A 9 -15.91 -4.72 -14.24
N VAL A 10 -15.83 -3.43 -13.89
CA VAL A 10 -15.05 -2.96 -12.73
C VAL A 10 -15.92 -2.87 -11.48
N ILE A 11 -17.14 -2.35 -11.60
CA ILE A 11 -18.03 -2.09 -10.46
C ILE A 11 -18.51 -3.39 -9.82
N LEU A 12 -18.91 -4.39 -10.62
CA LEU A 12 -19.44 -5.65 -10.08
C LEU A 12 -18.41 -6.41 -9.23
N PRO A 13 -17.17 -6.65 -9.69
CA PRO A 13 -16.15 -7.25 -8.84
C PRO A 13 -15.84 -6.42 -7.59
N LEU A 14 -15.84 -5.09 -7.68
CA LEU A 14 -15.63 -4.23 -6.52
C LEU A 14 -16.69 -4.45 -5.44
N ILE A 15 -17.99 -4.41 -5.82
CA ILE A 15 -19.11 -4.64 -4.89
C ILE A 15 -19.02 -6.06 -4.30
N PHE A 16 -18.73 -7.05 -5.14
CA PHE A 16 -18.59 -8.44 -4.71
C PHE A 16 -17.48 -8.60 -3.67
N LEU A 17 -16.30 -8.03 -3.93
CA LEU A 17 -15.16 -8.08 -3.01
C LEU A 17 -15.43 -7.34 -1.70
N LEU A 18 -16.13 -6.20 -1.74
CA LEU A 18 -16.52 -5.47 -0.54
C LEU A 18 -17.50 -6.29 0.32
N ALA A 19 -18.51 -6.89 -0.31
CA ALA A 19 -19.48 -7.74 0.38
C ALA A 19 -18.81 -8.98 0.98
N LEU A 20 -17.98 -9.66 0.20
CA LEU A 20 -17.23 -10.84 0.65
C LEU A 20 -16.28 -10.48 1.80
N GLY A 21 -15.56 -9.34 1.69
CA GLY A 21 -14.69 -8.84 2.74
C GLY A 21 -15.43 -8.57 4.05
N LEU A 22 -16.64 -7.99 3.99
CA LEU A 22 -17.46 -7.74 5.17
C LEU A 22 -17.91 -9.06 5.83
N ILE A 23 -18.35 -10.03 5.03
CA ILE A 23 -18.76 -11.36 5.53
C ILE A 23 -17.57 -12.06 6.19
N MET A 24 -16.40 -12.07 5.55
CA MET A 24 -15.21 -12.74 6.07
C MET A 24 -14.70 -12.09 7.35
N VAL A 25 -14.64 -10.75 7.41
CA VAL A 25 -14.26 -10.05 8.66
C VAL A 25 -15.25 -10.37 9.77
N THR A 26 -16.54 -10.34 9.50
CA THR A 26 -17.57 -10.69 10.49
C THR A 26 -17.36 -12.11 11.00
N SER A 27 -17.30 -13.09 10.11
CA SER A 27 -17.16 -14.51 10.46
C SER A 27 -15.90 -14.80 11.28
N SER A 28 -14.76 -14.23 10.88
CA SER A 28 -13.47 -14.50 11.56
C SER A 28 -13.31 -13.77 12.88
N SER A 29 -14.06 -12.69 13.13
CA SER A 29 -13.85 -11.83 14.29
C SER A 29 -14.92 -11.97 15.40
N ILE A 30 -16.02 -12.68 15.17
CA ILE A 30 -17.14 -12.80 16.13
C ILE A 30 -16.66 -13.22 17.52
N TYR A 31 -15.91 -14.30 17.61
CA TYR A 31 -15.42 -14.83 18.90
C TYR A 31 -14.48 -13.84 19.61
N ILE A 32 -13.51 -13.26 18.88
CA ILE A 32 -12.56 -12.30 19.42
C ILE A 32 -13.27 -11.01 19.83
N ALA A 33 -14.25 -10.57 19.07
CA ALA A 33 -15.02 -9.36 19.35
C ALA A 33 -15.88 -9.50 20.61
N ASP A 34 -16.49 -10.64 20.79
CA ASP A 34 -17.30 -10.94 21.99
C ASP A 34 -16.44 -10.99 23.25
N ASP A 35 -15.30 -11.68 23.20
CA ASP A 35 -14.35 -11.79 24.32
C ASP A 35 -13.75 -10.43 24.71
N MET A 36 -13.35 -9.60 23.73
CA MET A 36 -12.66 -8.34 23.99
C MET A 36 -13.57 -7.14 24.26
N LYS A 37 -14.79 -7.13 23.73
CA LYS A 37 -15.67 -5.95 23.69
C LYS A 37 -17.10 -6.23 24.12
N SER A 38 -17.45 -7.49 24.44
CA SER A 38 -18.82 -7.92 24.75
C SER A 38 -19.83 -7.52 23.64
N ASN A 39 -19.34 -7.38 22.42
CA ASN A 39 -20.14 -7.12 21.22
C ASN A 39 -19.58 -7.95 20.06
N PRO A 40 -20.24 -9.04 19.65
CA PRO A 40 -19.79 -9.92 18.58
C PRO A 40 -19.61 -9.21 17.24
N PHE A 41 -20.32 -8.12 16.99
CA PHE A 41 -20.30 -7.37 15.73
C PHE A 41 -19.40 -6.13 15.75
N TYR A 42 -18.62 -5.88 16.82
CA TYR A 42 -17.79 -4.69 16.97
C TYR A 42 -16.87 -4.44 15.76
N PHE A 43 -16.16 -5.46 15.27
CA PHE A 43 -15.27 -5.30 14.12
C PHE A 43 -16.04 -5.17 12.81
N ALA A 44 -17.16 -5.86 12.65
CA ALA A 44 -18.03 -5.75 11.48
C ALA A 44 -18.64 -4.36 11.33
N GLU A 45 -19.13 -3.75 12.42
CA GLU A 45 -19.64 -2.38 12.44
C GLU A 45 -18.58 -1.38 12.03
N ARG A 46 -17.37 -1.50 12.57
CA ARG A 46 -16.24 -0.64 12.18
C ARG A 46 -15.86 -0.83 10.71
N GLN A 47 -15.79 -2.06 10.24
CA GLN A 47 -15.52 -2.36 8.84
C GLN A 47 -16.56 -1.73 7.92
N PHE A 48 -17.85 -1.85 8.27
CA PHE A 48 -18.94 -1.25 7.51
C PHE A 48 -18.83 0.30 7.45
N ILE A 49 -18.54 0.94 8.59
CA ILE A 49 -18.36 2.40 8.65
C ILE A 49 -17.19 2.84 7.75
N PHE A 50 -16.04 2.18 7.85
CA PHE A 50 -14.88 2.54 7.03
C PHE A 50 -15.11 2.25 5.54
N MET A 51 -15.86 1.20 5.23
CA MET A 51 -16.25 0.88 3.87
C MET A 51 -17.18 1.96 3.29
N ALA A 52 -18.15 2.45 4.07
CA ALA A 52 -19.04 3.53 3.68
C ALA A 52 -18.25 4.85 3.46
N ILE A 53 -17.32 5.17 4.35
CA ILE A 53 -16.41 6.32 4.17
C ILE A 53 -15.57 6.16 2.91
N GLY A 54 -15.00 4.98 2.67
CA GLY A 54 -14.21 4.69 1.47
C GLY A 54 -15.02 4.83 0.19
N LEU A 55 -16.26 4.35 0.16
CA LEU A 55 -17.17 4.54 -0.97
C LEU A 55 -17.52 6.02 -1.18
N MET A 56 -17.74 6.79 -0.11
CA MET A 56 -17.98 8.22 -0.21
C MET A 56 -16.78 8.95 -0.82
N VAL A 57 -15.56 8.63 -0.37
CA VAL A 57 -14.32 9.18 -0.93
C VAL A 57 -14.17 8.80 -2.41
N LEU A 58 -14.46 7.55 -2.77
CA LEU A 58 -14.44 7.09 -4.16
C LEU A 58 -15.40 7.93 -5.03
N LEU A 59 -16.65 8.12 -4.56
CA LEU A 59 -17.63 8.94 -5.28
C LEU A 59 -17.17 10.40 -5.43
N LEU A 60 -16.56 10.99 -4.41
CA LEU A 60 -15.96 12.33 -4.49
C LEU A 60 -14.88 12.40 -5.58
N PHE A 61 -13.98 11.42 -5.64
CA PHE A 61 -12.94 11.39 -6.66
C PHE A 61 -13.47 11.16 -8.08
N LEU A 62 -14.62 10.50 -8.25
CA LEU A 62 -15.28 10.37 -9.56
C LEU A 62 -15.80 11.70 -10.08
N VAL A 63 -16.16 12.64 -9.21
CA VAL A 63 -16.66 13.98 -9.61
C VAL A 63 -15.50 14.94 -9.88
N ILE A 64 -14.35 14.74 -9.29
CA ILE A 64 -13.17 15.59 -9.48
C ILE A 64 -12.63 15.42 -10.91
N PRO A 65 -12.51 16.50 -11.69
CA PRO A 65 -11.98 16.40 -13.05
C PRO A 65 -10.50 15.98 -13.02
N SER A 66 -10.15 15.04 -13.90
CA SER A 66 -8.77 14.51 -14.00
C SER A 66 -7.71 15.60 -14.24
N GLN A 67 -8.10 16.70 -14.88
CA GLN A 67 -7.23 17.86 -15.07
C GLN A 67 -6.82 18.53 -13.76
N PHE A 68 -7.71 18.56 -12.77
CA PHE A 68 -7.39 19.09 -11.45
C PHE A 68 -6.37 18.20 -10.75
N LEU A 69 -6.57 16.87 -10.76
CA LEU A 69 -5.64 15.91 -10.20
C LEU A 69 -4.26 15.98 -10.87
N TYR A 70 -4.25 16.12 -12.20
CA TYR A 70 -3.01 16.27 -12.98
C TYR A 70 -2.23 17.55 -12.65
N LYS A 71 -2.91 18.67 -12.42
CA LYS A 71 -2.26 19.93 -12.04
C LYS A 71 -1.80 19.96 -10.58
N SER A 72 -2.47 19.23 -9.72
CA SER A 72 -2.24 19.21 -8.27
C SER A 72 -1.42 17.99 -7.80
N ASP A 73 -0.94 17.14 -8.70
CA ASP A 73 -0.26 15.88 -8.40
C ASP A 73 0.95 16.06 -7.46
N TRP A 74 1.71 17.14 -7.64
CA TRP A 74 2.85 17.47 -6.80
C TRP A 74 2.46 17.89 -5.37
N ILE A 75 1.27 18.50 -5.19
CA ILE A 75 0.75 18.88 -3.87
C ILE A 75 0.40 17.62 -3.09
N PHE A 76 -0.33 16.68 -3.71
CA PHE A 76 -0.66 15.39 -3.09
C PHE A 76 0.62 14.65 -2.66
N LEU A 77 1.63 14.65 -3.52
CA LEU A 77 2.92 14.03 -3.23
C LEU A 77 3.61 14.71 -2.04
N LEU A 78 3.71 16.04 -2.04
CA LEU A 78 4.35 16.80 -0.96
C LEU A 78 3.64 16.54 0.38
N VAL A 79 2.31 16.62 0.39
CA VAL A 79 1.50 16.35 1.59
C VAL A 79 1.73 14.92 2.08
N SER A 80 1.77 13.93 1.20
CA SER A 80 2.00 12.54 1.61
C SER A 80 3.40 12.32 2.19
N ILE A 81 4.43 12.96 1.65
CA ILE A 81 5.79 12.93 2.21
C ILE A 81 5.82 13.59 3.59
N LEU A 82 5.13 14.72 3.76
CA LEU A 82 5.03 15.35 5.07
C LEU A 82 4.34 14.44 6.10
N PHE A 83 3.29 13.71 5.72
CA PHE A 83 2.67 12.71 6.59
C PHE A 83 3.63 11.55 6.92
N LEU A 84 4.46 11.09 5.98
CA LEU A 84 5.48 10.08 6.25
C LEU A 84 6.54 10.58 7.25
N ILE A 85 6.96 11.84 7.12
CA ILE A 85 7.94 12.47 8.02
C ILE A 85 7.30 12.71 9.41
N ALA A 86 6.03 13.11 9.46
CA ALA A 86 5.31 13.36 10.71
C ALA A 86 5.24 12.12 11.62
N LEU A 87 5.33 10.91 11.07
CA LEU A 87 5.40 9.68 11.87
C LEU A 87 6.61 9.64 12.81
N PHE A 88 7.70 10.31 12.47
CA PHE A 88 8.92 10.34 13.28
C PHE A 88 8.86 11.38 14.41
N ILE A 89 7.82 12.23 14.43
CA ILE A 89 7.62 13.19 15.51
C ILE A 89 7.08 12.43 16.73
N PRO A 90 7.70 12.59 17.92
CA PRO A 90 7.18 12.04 19.16
C PRO A 90 5.70 12.40 19.34
N GLU A 91 4.90 11.46 19.86
CA GLU A 91 3.47 11.60 20.14
C GLU A 91 2.53 11.58 18.91
N VAL A 92 3.01 11.85 17.69
CA VAL A 92 2.21 11.78 16.45
C VAL A 92 2.13 10.34 15.94
N GLY A 93 3.29 9.69 15.82
CA GLY A 93 3.37 8.32 15.36
C GLY A 93 3.06 7.30 16.45
N THR A 94 2.22 6.32 16.12
CA THR A 94 1.88 5.22 17.04
C THR A 94 2.56 3.94 16.59
N ARG A 95 3.22 3.27 17.52
CA ARG A 95 3.79 1.94 17.30
C ARG A 95 2.73 0.86 17.48
N VAL A 96 2.57 0.03 16.46
CA VAL A 96 1.70 -1.15 16.50
C VAL A 96 2.53 -2.34 16.05
N ASN A 97 2.61 -3.38 16.86
CA ASN A 97 3.42 -4.59 16.61
C ASN A 97 4.88 -4.27 16.23
N GLY A 98 5.50 -3.35 16.99
CA GLY A 98 6.91 -2.96 16.79
C GLY A 98 7.16 -1.99 15.62
N SER A 99 6.16 -1.64 14.82
CA SER A 99 6.29 -0.76 13.64
C SER A 99 5.60 0.58 13.87
N LEU A 100 6.28 1.67 13.45
CA LEU A 100 5.78 3.03 13.54
C LEU A 100 5.06 3.40 12.23
N ARG A 101 3.77 3.03 12.08
CA ARG A 101 3.05 3.10 10.79
C ARG A 101 1.78 3.93 10.83
N TRP A 102 1.27 4.25 12.01
CA TRP A 102 -0.06 4.81 12.18
C TRP A 102 -0.02 6.18 12.84
N ILE A 103 -0.83 7.09 12.33
CA ILE A 103 -1.14 8.36 12.98
C ILE A 103 -2.56 8.22 13.56
N LYS A 104 -2.68 8.38 14.87
CA LYS A 104 -3.98 8.38 15.55
C LYS A 104 -4.61 9.77 15.45
N MET A 105 -5.77 9.84 14.79
CA MET A 105 -6.59 11.05 14.74
C MET A 105 -7.95 10.74 15.37
N GLY A 106 -8.00 10.75 16.69
CA GLY A 106 -9.21 10.40 17.45
C GLY A 106 -9.60 8.92 17.24
N PRO A 107 -10.82 8.63 16.75
CA PRO A 107 -11.28 7.26 16.51
C PRO A 107 -10.70 6.63 15.22
N ILE A 108 -10.03 7.42 14.38
CA ILE A 108 -9.52 7.01 13.08
C ILE A 108 -8.00 6.86 13.15
N ASN A 109 -7.49 5.75 12.64
CA ASN A 109 -6.07 5.55 12.43
C ASN A 109 -5.77 5.74 10.93
N ILE A 110 -4.86 6.65 10.63
CA ILE A 110 -4.41 6.92 9.26
C ILE A 110 -3.04 6.29 9.07
N GLN A 111 -2.87 5.59 7.96
CA GLN A 111 -1.58 5.03 7.55
C GLN A 111 -1.00 5.90 6.42
N PRO A 112 0.04 6.70 6.68
CA PRO A 112 0.63 7.61 5.68
C PRO A 112 1.14 6.92 4.42
N SER A 113 1.62 5.67 4.52
CA SER A 113 2.06 4.91 3.35
C SER A 113 0.92 4.61 2.36
N GLU A 114 -0.34 4.49 2.82
CA GLU A 114 -1.50 4.33 1.93
C GLU A 114 -1.77 5.61 1.11
N ILE A 115 -1.74 6.76 1.79
CA ILE A 115 -1.88 8.07 1.12
C ILE A 115 -0.73 8.27 0.13
N CYS A 116 0.49 7.85 0.51
CA CYS A 116 1.68 7.99 -0.33
C CYS A 116 1.59 7.13 -1.60
N LYS A 117 1.04 5.91 -1.53
CA LYS A 117 0.81 5.07 -2.72
C LYS A 117 -0.08 5.77 -3.74
N PHE A 118 -1.21 6.32 -3.28
CA PHE A 118 -2.13 7.06 -4.13
C PHE A 118 -1.48 8.31 -4.75
N SER A 119 -0.80 9.12 -3.93
CA SER A 119 -0.13 10.35 -4.37
C SER A 119 0.99 10.06 -5.37
N LEU A 120 1.71 8.96 -5.17
CA LEU A 120 2.78 8.55 -6.06
C LEU A 120 2.25 8.10 -7.43
N ILE A 121 1.13 7.37 -7.47
CA ILE A 121 0.45 7.00 -8.71
C ILE A 121 0.08 8.27 -9.49
N LEU A 122 -0.56 9.23 -8.85
CA LEU A 122 -0.95 10.50 -9.48
C LEU A 122 0.28 11.23 -10.03
N TYR A 123 1.31 11.40 -9.20
CA TYR A 123 2.49 12.16 -9.59
C TYR A 123 3.27 11.51 -10.74
N ILE A 124 3.55 10.20 -10.66
CA ILE A 124 4.32 9.51 -11.70
C ILE A 124 3.54 9.42 -13.00
N SER A 125 2.23 9.20 -12.94
CA SER A 125 1.37 9.24 -14.12
C SER A 125 1.38 10.62 -14.78
N GLY A 126 1.18 11.68 -14.00
CA GLY A 126 1.25 13.05 -14.48
C GLY A 126 2.63 13.43 -15.02
N TYR A 127 3.70 13.00 -14.35
CA TYR A 127 5.08 13.19 -14.80
C TYR A 127 5.33 12.49 -16.14
N SER A 128 4.89 11.27 -16.29
CA SER A 128 5.05 10.47 -17.51
C SER A 128 4.39 11.16 -18.71
N VAL A 129 3.19 11.69 -18.52
CA VAL A 129 2.47 12.46 -19.57
C VAL A 129 3.24 13.74 -19.93
N ARG A 130 3.73 14.50 -18.93
CA ARG A 130 4.51 15.72 -19.17
C ARG A 130 5.86 15.49 -19.89
N ARG A 131 6.40 14.29 -19.79
CA ARG A 131 7.70 13.89 -20.35
C ARG A 131 7.60 12.80 -21.41
N MET A 132 6.42 12.61 -22.00
CA MET A 132 6.15 11.49 -22.92
C MET A 132 7.15 11.41 -24.07
N THR A 133 7.58 12.56 -24.64
CA THR A 133 8.56 12.62 -25.73
C THR A 133 10.00 12.35 -25.29
N GLU A 134 10.31 12.54 -24.00
CA GLU A 134 11.65 12.42 -23.43
C GLU A 134 11.75 11.28 -22.40
N ILE A 135 10.71 10.45 -22.27
CA ILE A 135 10.61 9.45 -21.18
C ILE A 135 11.80 8.48 -21.19
N ASN A 136 12.36 8.20 -22.36
CA ASN A 136 13.52 7.34 -22.55
C ASN A 136 14.87 8.04 -22.29
N SER A 137 14.86 9.34 -22.00
CA SER A 137 16.12 10.03 -21.63
C SER A 137 16.50 9.67 -20.18
N LEU A 138 17.81 9.62 -19.93
CA LEU A 138 18.33 9.31 -18.60
C LEU A 138 17.82 10.29 -17.54
N ARG A 139 17.71 11.58 -17.86
CA ARG A 139 17.24 12.63 -16.94
C ARG A 139 15.78 12.40 -16.55
N SER A 140 14.92 12.03 -17.51
CA SER A 140 13.51 11.75 -17.25
C SER A 140 13.31 10.47 -16.45
N PHE A 141 14.20 9.49 -16.59
CA PHE A 141 14.18 8.26 -15.83
C PHE A 141 14.68 8.43 -14.38
N LEU A 142 15.73 9.23 -14.18
CA LEU A 142 16.33 9.40 -12.85
C LEU A 142 15.41 10.07 -11.84
N LYS A 143 14.50 10.95 -12.28
CA LYS A 143 13.60 11.67 -11.36
C LYS A 143 12.57 10.77 -10.67
N PRO A 144 11.80 9.94 -11.36
CA PRO A 144 10.94 8.93 -10.71
C PRO A 144 11.72 7.94 -9.85
N LEU A 145 12.91 7.55 -10.29
CA LEU A 145 13.77 6.62 -9.55
C LEU A 145 14.24 7.22 -8.22
N PHE A 146 14.70 8.48 -8.24
CA PHE A 146 15.10 9.20 -7.02
C PHE A 146 13.93 9.33 -6.05
N LEU A 147 12.75 9.67 -6.55
CA LEU A 147 11.54 9.79 -5.74
C LEU A 147 11.16 8.45 -5.11
N LEU A 148 11.18 7.38 -5.91
CA LEU A 148 10.94 6.02 -5.43
C LEU A 148 11.93 5.65 -4.32
N PHE A 149 13.21 5.98 -4.50
CA PHE A 149 14.25 5.72 -3.49
C PHE A 149 13.96 6.46 -2.18
N VAL A 150 13.67 7.76 -2.24
CA VAL A 150 13.39 8.58 -1.04
C VAL A 150 12.18 8.05 -0.28
N ILE A 151 11.08 7.77 -0.97
CA ILE A 151 9.85 7.28 -0.34
C ILE A 151 10.06 5.86 0.24
N SER A 152 10.69 4.98 -0.53
CA SER A 152 10.99 3.62 -0.07
C SER A 152 11.90 3.63 1.15
N TYR A 153 12.90 4.50 1.19
CA TYR A 153 13.79 4.67 2.33
C TYR A 153 13.03 5.12 3.58
N LEU A 154 12.15 6.14 3.48
CA LEU A 154 11.32 6.60 4.60
C LEU A 154 10.42 5.49 5.15
N ILE A 155 9.84 4.66 4.27
CA ILE A 155 8.97 3.55 4.68
C ILE A 155 9.77 2.37 5.25
N LEU A 156 11.00 2.12 4.74
CA LEU A 156 11.88 1.07 5.27
C LEU A 156 12.34 1.34 6.71
N ILE A 157 12.54 2.62 7.08
CA ILE A 157 12.84 3.01 8.46
C ILE A 157 11.66 2.70 9.40
N GLN A 158 10.42 2.64 8.87
CA GLN A 158 9.19 2.28 9.59
C GLN A 158 8.95 0.77 9.69
N PRO A 159 9.88 -0.11 9.44
CA PRO A 159 9.89 -1.54 9.08
C PRO A 159 8.66 -2.00 8.28
N ASP A 160 8.32 -1.36 7.15
CA ASP A 160 7.18 -1.70 6.30
C ASP A 160 7.59 -2.14 4.88
N LEU A 161 8.13 -3.36 4.78
CA LEU A 161 8.53 -3.95 3.49
C LEU A 161 7.35 -4.17 2.54
N GLY A 162 6.18 -4.52 3.07
CA GLY A 162 4.99 -4.76 2.25
C GLY A 162 4.57 -3.52 1.45
N SER A 163 4.53 -2.37 2.11
CA SER A 163 4.22 -1.09 1.42
C SER A 163 5.28 -0.71 0.41
N VAL A 164 6.57 -0.96 0.71
CA VAL A 164 7.66 -0.70 -0.26
C VAL A 164 7.51 -1.58 -1.50
N ALA A 165 7.25 -2.88 -1.33
CA ALA A 165 7.07 -3.80 -2.45
C ALA A 165 5.90 -3.37 -3.36
N ILE A 166 4.77 -2.97 -2.77
CA ILE A 166 3.60 -2.48 -3.52
C ILE A 166 3.94 -1.18 -4.27
N ILE A 167 4.62 -0.23 -3.61
CA ILE A 167 5.04 1.03 -4.24
C ILE A 167 5.98 0.77 -5.42
N CYS A 168 6.96 -0.11 -5.26
CA CYS A 168 7.86 -0.49 -6.33
C CYS A 168 7.11 -1.10 -7.51
N LEU A 169 6.18 -2.02 -7.24
CA LEU A 169 5.35 -2.65 -8.27
C LEU A 169 4.49 -1.62 -9.04
N LEU A 170 3.87 -0.69 -8.32
CA LEU A 170 3.06 0.38 -8.92
C LEU A 170 3.91 1.28 -9.82
N VAL A 171 5.09 1.70 -9.37
CA VAL A 171 5.98 2.56 -10.15
C VAL A 171 6.50 1.84 -11.40
N VAL A 172 6.90 0.57 -11.28
CA VAL A 172 7.29 -0.27 -12.42
C VAL A 172 6.16 -0.36 -13.43
N GLY A 173 4.93 -0.66 -12.98
CA GLY A 173 3.76 -0.77 -13.84
C GLY A 173 3.44 0.52 -14.58
N ILE A 174 3.47 1.68 -13.87
CA ILE A 174 3.18 2.98 -14.49
C ILE A 174 4.26 3.35 -15.51
N LEU A 175 5.53 3.20 -15.19
CA LEU A 175 6.62 3.51 -16.09
C LEU A 175 6.65 2.56 -17.30
N PHE A 176 6.35 1.28 -17.11
CA PHE A 176 6.17 0.32 -18.20
C PHE A 176 5.06 0.78 -19.15
N TYR A 177 3.89 1.12 -18.62
CA TYR A 177 2.77 1.62 -19.40
C TYR A 177 3.09 2.95 -20.10
N ALA A 178 3.92 3.80 -19.49
CA ALA A 178 4.40 5.06 -20.06
C ALA A 178 5.38 4.87 -21.23
N GLY A 179 5.85 3.64 -21.47
CA GLY A 179 6.71 3.30 -22.61
C GLY A 179 8.20 3.59 -22.37
N ILE A 180 8.70 3.40 -21.15
CA ILE A 180 10.16 3.44 -20.90
C ILE A 180 10.86 2.35 -21.70
N SER A 181 12.14 2.57 -22.03
CA SER A 181 12.94 1.60 -22.78
C SER A 181 13.11 0.29 -21.97
N PHE A 182 13.22 -0.82 -22.70
CA PHE A 182 13.44 -2.13 -22.07
C PHE A 182 14.67 -2.15 -21.15
N PHE A 183 15.72 -1.46 -21.53
CA PHE A 183 16.93 -1.36 -20.71
C PHE A 183 16.68 -0.59 -19.39
N GLN A 184 15.91 0.50 -19.41
CA GLN A 184 15.53 1.23 -18.21
C GLN A 184 14.61 0.38 -17.28
N LEU A 185 13.70 -0.37 -17.89
CA LEU A 185 12.84 -1.30 -17.14
C LEU A 185 13.68 -2.39 -16.45
N LEU A 186 14.59 -3.00 -17.18
CA LEU A 186 15.49 -4.00 -16.61
C LEU A 186 16.35 -3.45 -15.49
N LEU A 187 16.93 -2.26 -15.68
CA LEU A 187 17.72 -1.57 -14.67
C LEU A 187 16.87 -1.27 -13.41
N LEU A 188 15.64 -0.80 -13.58
CA LEU A 188 14.73 -0.51 -12.47
C LEU A 188 14.43 -1.78 -11.67
N ILE A 189 14.09 -2.88 -12.34
CA ILE A 189 13.82 -4.17 -11.69
C ILE A 189 15.06 -4.68 -10.96
N LEU A 190 16.23 -4.60 -11.59
CA LEU A 190 17.50 -5.00 -10.96
C LEU A 190 17.79 -4.20 -9.69
N LEU A 191 17.62 -2.88 -9.74
CA LEU A 191 17.83 -2.01 -8.57
C LEU A 191 16.84 -2.32 -7.44
N ILE A 192 15.56 -2.51 -7.76
CA ILE A 192 14.54 -2.87 -6.77
C ILE A 192 14.87 -4.23 -6.13
N THR A 193 15.27 -5.22 -6.92
CA THR A 193 15.63 -6.55 -6.43
C THR A 193 16.87 -6.49 -5.54
N LEU A 194 17.89 -5.71 -5.95
CA LEU A 194 19.11 -5.52 -5.15
C LEU A 194 18.80 -4.85 -3.79
N VAL A 195 18.04 -3.75 -3.81
CA VAL A 195 17.65 -3.03 -2.58
C VAL A 195 16.75 -3.91 -1.69
N GLY A 196 15.84 -4.66 -2.30
CA GLY A 196 15.00 -5.63 -1.60
C GLY A 196 15.82 -6.73 -0.94
N TYR A 197 16.78 -7.32 -1.66
CA TYR A 197 17.69 -8.32 -1.13
C TYR A 197 18.50 -7.78 0.06
N LEU A 198 19.16 -6.63 -0.10
CA LEU A 198 19.91 -5.98 0.98
C LEU A 198 19.00 -5.61 2.15
N GLY A 199 17.80 -5.14 1.87
CA GLY A 199 16.81 -4.82 2.88
C GLY A 199 16.35 -6.04 3.70
N ILE A 200 16.20 -7.20 3.09
CA ILE A 200 15.82 -8.46 3.77
C ILE A 200 16.98 -8.98 4.59
N THR A 201 18.15 -9.08 4.00
CA THR A 201 19.34 -9.68 4.66
C THR A 201 19.89 -8.84 5.81
N SER A 202 19.61 -7.53 5.83
CA SER A 202 20.05 -6.63 6.89
C SER A 202 19.29 -6.78 8.23
N SER A 203 18.25 -7.62 8.30
CA SER A 203 17.44 -7.78 9.52
C SER A 203 17.03 -9.23 9.75
N ALA A 204 17.39 -9.77 10.90
CA ALA A 204 17.03 -11.14 11.31
C ALA A 204 15.50 -11.35 11.31
N TYR A 205 14.72 -10.35 11.74
CA TYR A 205 13.25 -10.42 11.72
C TYR A 205 12.68 -10.53 10.29
N ARG A 206 13.26 -9.82 9.32
CA ARG A 206 12.83 -9.87 7.92
C ARG A 206 13.24 -11.18 7.26
N MET A 207 14.44 -11.65 7.57
CA MET A 207 14.92 -12.96 7.10
C MET A 207 14.06 -14.10 7.64
N ALA A 208 13.68 -14.06 8.92
CA ALA A 208 12.80 -15.07 9.52
C ALA A 208 11.44 -15.16 8.80
N ARG A 209 10.87 -14.03 8.37
CA ARG A 209 9.64 -14.03 7.55
C ARG A 209 9.81 -14.68 6.18
N VAL A 210 10.96 -14.50 5.54
CA VAL A 210 11.25 -15.16 4.26
C VAL A 210 11.44 -16.66 4.47
N ILE A 211 12.14 -17.07 5.52
CA ILE A 211 12.31 -18.48 5.89
C ILE A 211 10.95 -19.13 6.18
N ALA A 212 10.03 -18.40 6.83
CA ALA A 212 8.67 -18.88 7.09
C ALA A 212 7.89 -19.26 5.85
N PHE A 213 8.21 -18.67 4.69
CA PHE A 213 7.60 -19.07 3.40
C PHE A 213 8.12 -20.42 2.89
N THR A 214 9.34 -20.79 3.23
CA THR A 214 9.93 -22.07 2.80
C THR A 214 9.53 -23.21 3.72
N ASP A 215 9.43 -22.95 5.03
CA ASP A 215 8.97 -23.93 6.03
C ASP A 215 8.05 -23.22 7.07
N PRO A 216 6.74 -23.11 6.79
CA PRO A 216 5.80 -22.41 7.67
C PRO A 216 5.58 -23.11 9.02
N PHE A 217 5.86 -24.42 9.10
CA PHE A 217 5.62 -25.25 10.28
C PHE A 217 6.88 -25.52 11.12
N ALA A 218 8.04 -24.96 10.73
CA ALA A 218 9.24 -25.06 11.55
C ALA A 218 8.98 -24.52 12.96
N VAL A 219 9.42 -25.26 13.97
CA VAL A 219 9.16 -24.97 15.39
C VAL A 219 9.62 -23.58 15.81
N GLU A 220 10.70 -23.10 15.20
CA GLU A 220 11.30 -21.79 15.48
C GLU A 220 10.47 -20.61 14.90
N VAL A 221 9.66 -20.86 13.89
CA VAL A 221 9.01 -19.85 13.08
C VAL A 221 7.49 -19.83 13.26
N VAL A 222 6.90 -20.99 13.56
CA VAL A 222 5.45 -21.20 13.61
C VAL A 222 4.74 -20.29 14.61
N ARG A 223 5.41 -19.94 15.72
CA ARG A 223 4.83 -19.13 16.82
C ARG A 223 5.05 -17.63 16.67
N ASP A 224 5.88 -17.19 15.74
CA ASP A 224 6.25 -15.79 15.54
C ASP A 224 6.11 -15.38 14.07
N ALA A 225 7.16 -15.43 13.29
CA ALA A 225 7.21 -14.93 11.92
C ALA A 225 6.29 -15.70 10.95
N GLY A 226 6.09 -17.00 11.18
CA GLY A 226 5.23 -17.89 10.40
C GLY A 226 3.79 -18.00 10.88
N TRP A 227 3.42 -17.39 12.01
CA TRP A 227 2.10 -17.54 12.62
C TRP A 227 0.93 -17.29 11.64
N GLN A 228 0.99 -16.22 10.87
CA GLN A 228 -0.07 -15.88 9.92
C GLN A 228 -0.17 -16.90 8.79
N LEU A 229 0.98 -17.33 8.25
CA LEU A 229 1.01 -18.26 7.14
C LEU A 229 0.62 -19.67 7.58
N SER A 230 1.13 -20.17 8.70
CA SER A 230 0.80 -21.50 9.21
C SER A 230 -0.69 -21.61 9.56
N ASN A 231 -1.28 -20.61 10.25
CA ASN A 231 -2.72 -20.62 10.52
C ASN A 231 -3.57 -20.50 9.25
N SER A 232 -3.14 -19.71 8.27
CA SER A 232 -3.80 -19.64 6.97
C SER A 232 -3.81 -20.98 6.25
N LEU A 233 -2.72 -21.74 6.32
CA LEU A 233 -2.63 -23.08 5.72
C LEU A 233 -3.45 -24.14 6.49
N ILE A 234 -3.58 -24.00 7.81
CA ILE A 234 -4.41 -24.89 8.63
C ILE A 234 -5.90 -24.64 8.39
N SER A 235 -6.28 -23.42 8.02
CA SER A 235 -7.69 -23.03 7.82
C SER A 235 -8.27 -23.43 6.45
N ILE A 236 -7.45 -23.95 5.54
CA ILE A 236 -7.84 -24.46 4.22
C ILE A 236 -8.10 -25.97 4.31
#